data_68ab4a1b8aed6470c0073217adf5ef06
#
_entry.id   68ab4a1b8aed6470c0073217adf5ef06
#
_cell.length_a   1.000
_cell.length_b   1.000
_cell.length_c   1.000
_cell.angle_alpha   90.00
_cell.angle_beta   90.00
_cell.angle_gamma   90.00
#
_symmetry.space_group_name_H-M   'P 1'
#
loop_
_entity.id
_entity.type
_entity.pdbx_description
1 polymer ?
#
loop_
_entity_poly.entity_id
_entity_poly.type
_entity_poly.pdbx_seq_one_letter_code
_entity_poly.pdbx_strand_id
1 'polypeptide(L)'
;QMGATDVIDSSESNAVEAIHDLTGNRGVDYAFEAVGLPEPIEQAYDSTKKGGTCIVVGIAPPSARAKINVNQLVYAEKTLKGSIYGSTRPRIDLLRLIDLHRAGRLLLDDLLTRTYPLSEINEAYAALENGEVARSLLLCQE
;
A
#
# COMPACT_ATOMS: atom_id res chain seq x y z
N GLN A 1 -6.14 12.60 7.68
CA GLN A 1 -7.02 13.09 6.60
C GLN A 1 -7.65 11.94 5.80
N MET A 2 -6.90 10.86 5.51
CA MET A 2 -7.35 9.71 4.71
C MET A 2 -8.06 8.62 5.51
N GLY A 3 -8.38 8.84 6.77
CA GLY A 3 -9.17 7.95 7.62
C GLY A 3 -8.37 6.92 8.41
N ALA A 4 -7.04 6.96 8.42
CA ALA A 4 -6.25 6.14 9.31
C ALA A 4 -6.48 6.54 10.78
N THR A 5 -6.70 5.57 11.66
CA THR A 5 -6.86 5.80 13.10
C THR A 5 -5.51 5.84 13.80
N ASP A 6 -4.57 5.02 13.35
CA ASP A 6 -3.24 4.88 13.92
C ASP A 6 -2.19 4.91 12.81
N VAL A 7 -1.00 5.40 13.12
CA VAL A 7 0.15 5.48 12.21
C VAL A 7 1.36 4.90 12.92
N ILE A 8 2.10 4.05 12.23
CA ILE A 8 3.34 3.44 12.70
C ILE A 8 4.46 3.83 11.75
N ASP A 9 5.52 4.43 12.29
CA ASP A 9 6.75 4.65 11.54
C ASP A 9 7.66 3.43 11.69
N SER A 10 7.80 2.68 10.59
CA SER A 10 8.63 1.47 10.56
C SER A 10 10.14 1.75 10.59
N SER A 11 10.56 3.01 10.44
CA SER A 11 11.95 3.41 10.61
C SER A 11 12.33 3.55 12.09
N GLU A 12 11.35 3.78 12.97
CA GLU A 12 11.56 4.00 14.41
C GLU A 12 11.18 2.78 15.26
N SER A 13 10.36 1.86 14.72
CA SER A 13 9.83 0.73 15.48
C SER A 13 9.60 -0.52 14.62
N ASN A 14 9.51 -1.68 15.26
CA ASN A 14 9.09 -2.90 14.61
C ASN A 14 7.59 -2.83 14.30
N ALA A 15 7.24 -2.69 13.03
CA ALA A 15 5.85 -2.52 12.59
C ALA A 15 4.95 -3.70 13.01
N VAL A 16 5.45 -4.93 12.95
CA VAL A 16 4.67 -6.13 13.33
C VAL A 16 4.33 -6.12 14.82
N GLU A 17 5.31 -5.84 15.68
CA GLU A 17 5.11 -5.76 17.11
C GLU A 17 4.14 -4.63 17.47
N ALA A 18 4.32 -3.44 16.89
CA ALA A 18 3.43 -2.31 17.13
C ALA A 18 1.98 -2.60 16.70
N ILE A 19 1.77 -3.30 15.57
CA ILE A 19 0.44 -3.73 15.13
C ILE A 19 -0.16 -4.74 16.11
N HIS A 20 0.64 -5.68 16.60
CA HIS A 20 0.18 -6.65 17.60
C HIS A 20 -0.22 -5.97 18.90
N ASP A 21 0.55 -4.99 19.38
CA ASP A 21 0.23 -4.22 20.57
C ASP A 21 -1.10 -3.45 20.42
N LEU A 22 -1.29 -2.75 19.29
CA LEU A 22 -2.53 -2.01 18.97
C LEU A 22 -3.75 -2.92 18.87
N THR A 23 -3.56 -4.19 18.52
CA THR A 23 -4.64 -5.16 18.29
C THR A 23 -4.82 -6.15 19.45
N GLY A 24 -4.18 -5.92 20.59
CA GLY A 24 -4.21 -6.85 21.74
C GLY A 24 -3.63 -8.22 21.38
N ASN A 25 -2.51 -8.25 20.70
CA ASN A 25 -1.78 -9.42 20.22
C ASN A 25 -2.56 -10.34 19.25
N ARG A 26 -3.64 -9.86 18.66
CA ARG A 26 -4.43 -10.64 17.69
C ARG A 26 -3.94 -10.51 16.26
N GLY A 27 -3.41 -9.37 15.89
CA GLY A 27 -3.15 -8.97 14.50
C GLY A 27 -4.41 -8.45 13.81
N VAL A 28 -4.25 -8.04 12.54
CA VAL A 28 -5.29 -7.41 11.72
C VAL A 28 -6.10 -8.43 10.91
N ASP A 29 -7.36 -8.10 10.61
CA ASP A 29 -8.21 -8.92 9.73
C ASP A 29 -7.69 -8.93 8.29
N TYR A 30 -7.26 -7.76 7.81
CA TYR A 30 -6.72 -7.55 6.48
C TYR A 30 -5.45 -6.71 6.56
N ALA A 31 -4.38 -7.17 5.92
CA ALA A 31 -3.17 -6.41 5.69
C ALA A 31 -2.99 -6.18 4.18
N PHE A 32 -2.77 -4.92 3.79
CA PHE A 32 -2.49 -4.55 2.40
C PHE A 32 -1.05 -4.09 2.28
N GLU A 33 -0.29 -4.75 1.42
CA GLU A 33 1.06 -4.36 1.09
C GLU A 33 1.06 -3.68 -0.31
N ALA A 34 1.58 -2.47 -0.39
CA ALA A 34 1.54 -1.64 -1.59
C ALA A 34 2.90 -1.07 -2.03
N VAL A 35 3.98 -1.51 -1.40
CA VAL A 35 5.36 -1.09 -1.72
C VAL A 35 5.98 -2.02 -2.77
N GLY A 36 5.79 -3.34 -2.62
CA GLY A 36 6.34 -4.35 -3.51
C GLY A 36 7.76 -4.78 -3.14
N LEU A 37 8.11 -4.78 -1.87
CA LEU A 37 9.39 -5.28 -1.39
C LEU A 37 9.19 -6.52 -0.51
N PRO A 38 10.17 -7.45 -0.48
CA PRO A 38 10.06 -8.68 0.31
C PRO A 38 9.74 -8.45 1.78
N GLU A 39 10.47 -7.57 2.44
CA GLU A 39 10.29 -7.30 3.88
C GLU A 39 8.90 -6.74 4.22
N PRO A 40 8.36 -5.69 3.57
CA PRO A 40 6.99 -5.26 3.78
C PRO A 40 5.94 -6.35 3.53
N ILE A 41 6.17 -7.26 2.56
CA ILE A 41 5.27 -8.39 2.31
C ILE A 41 5.29 -9.36 3.49
N GLU A 42 6.46 -9.68 4.03
CA GLU A 42 6.65 -10.54 5.20
C GLU A 42 5.98 -9.90 6.44
N GLN A 43 6.24 -8.61 6.68
CA GLN A 43 5.63 -7.85 7.78
C GLN A 43 4.09 -7.80 7.69
N ALA A 44 3.54 -7.54 6.49
CA ALA A 44 2.10 -7.54 6.27
C ALA A 44 1.48 -8.90 6.56
N TYR A 45 2.15 -9.99 6.12
CA TYR A 45 1.71 -11.35 6.40
C TYR A 45 1.77 -11.68 7.89
N ASP A 46 2.87 -11.34 8.57
CA ASP A 46 3.05 -11.63 9.98
C ASP A 46 2.08 -10.84 10.87
N SER A 47 1.74 -9.63 10.47
CA SER A 47 0.75 -8.78 11.15
C SER A 47 -0.69 -9.30 11.06
N THR A 48 -0.98 -10.25 10.16
CA THR A 48 -2.33 -10.78 9.97
C THR A 48 -2.71 -11.74 11.09
N LYS A 49 -3.93 -11.62 11.61
CA LYS A 49 -4.47 -12.56 12.62
C LYS A 49 -4.72 -13.96 12.08
N LYS A 50 -5.07 -14.91 12.94
CA LYS A 50 -5.62 -16.21 12.55
C LYS A 50 -6.89 -16.02 11.72
N GLY A 51 -7.00 -16.72 10.56
CA GLY A 51 -8.08 -16.56 9.60
C GLY A 51 -8.04 -15.25 8.82
N GLY A 52 -7.03 -14.40 9.01
CA GLY A 52 -6.91 -13.12 8.33
C GLY A 52 -6.35 -13.23 6.92
N THR A 53 -6.41 -12.14 6.17
CA THR A 53 -5.98 -12.09 4.77
C THR A 53 -4.91 -11.02 4.55
N CYS A 54 -3.76 -11.43 4.02
CA CYS A 54 -2.71 -10.54 3.51
C CYS A 54 -2.89 -10.37 2.00
N ILE A 55 -3.01 -9.13 1.53
CA ILE A 55 -3.18 -8.78 0.12
C ILE A 55 -1.94 -8.00 -0.35
N VAL A 56 -1.21 -8.57 -1.32
CA VAL A 56 -0.04 -7.95 -1.95
C VAL A 56 -0.49 -7.25 -3.22
N VAL A 57 -0.37 -5.92 -3.24
CA VAL A 57 -0.71 -5.03 -4.37
C VAL A 57 0.56 -4.45 -4.98
N GLY A 58 1.61 -4.27 -4.19
CA GLY A 58 2.90 -3.76 -4.62
C GLY A 58 3.56 -4.68 -5.65
N ILE A 59 4.20 -4.09 -6.67
CA ILE A 59 4.86 -4.85 -7.75
C ILE A 59 6.34 -4.96 -7.42
N ALA A 60 6.74 -6.15 -6.98
CA ALA A 60 8.14 -6.46 -6.69
C ALA A 60 8.96 -6.72 -7.97
N PRO A 61 10.29 -6.50 -7.94
CA PRO A 61 11.17 -6.95 -9.02
C PRO A 61 11.01 -8.47 -9.28
N PRO A 62 11.15 -8.96 -10.53
CA PRO A 62 10.92 -10.38 -10.85
C PRO A 62 11.81 -11.37 -10.07
N SER A 63 12.96 -10.92 -9.61
CA SER A 63 13.89 -11.71 -8.80
C SER A 63 13.58 -11.69 -7.30
N ALA A 64 12.71 -10.80 -6.84
CA ALA A 64 12.38 -10.68 -5.42
C ALA A 64 11.72 -11.96 -4.88
N ARG A 65 12.02 -12.29 -3.64
CA ARG A 65 11.47 -13.45 -2.94
C ARG A 65 11.16 -13.08 -1.50
N ALA A 66 9.92 -13.26 -1.07
CA ALA A 66 9.50 -13.14 0.31
C ALA A 66 9.46 -14.51 0.99
N LYS A 67 9.84 -14.55 2.26
CA LYS A 67 9.83 -15.77 3.08
C LYS A 67 8.55 -15.80 3.89
N ILE A 68 7.72 -16.78 3.64
CA ILE A 68 6.46 -16.99 4.36
C ILE A 68 6.57 -18.24 5.22
N ASN A 69 6.17 -18.13 6.49
CA ASN A 69 6.11 -19.29 7.38
C ASN A 69 4.93 -20.19 6.99
N VAL A 70 5.23 -21.26 6.26
CA VAL A 70 4.22 -22.19 5.73
C VAL A 70 3.46 -22.91 6.85
N ASN A 71 4.12 -23.20 7.97
CA ASN A 71 3.46 -23.80 9.13
C ASN A 71 2.39 -22.85 9.68
N GLN A 72 2.74 -21.58 9.85
CA GLN A 72 1.79 -20.53 10.29
C GLN A 72 0.64 -20.34 9.29
N LEU A 73 0.92 -20.42 7.98
CA LEU A 73 -0.11 -20.35 6.95
C LEU A 73 -1.19 -21.41 7.16
N VAL A 74 -0.77 -22.65 7.43
CA VAL A 74 -1.68 -23.80 7.65
C VAL A 74 -2.38 -23.73 9.01
N TYR A 75 -1.62 -23.65 10.11
CA TYR A 75 -2.20 -23.72 11.45
C TYR A 75 -3.01 -22.48 11.85
N ALA A 76 -2.71 -21.34 11.26
CA ALA A 76 -3.48 -20.12 11.49
C ALA A 76 -4.53 -19.86 10.41
N GLU A 77 -4.68 -20.75 9.43
CA GLU A 77 -5.64 -20.63 8.31
C GLU A 77 -5.59 -19.25 7.63
N LYS A 78 -4.37 -18.68 7.51
CA LYS A 78 -4.18 -17.38 6.87
C LYS A 78 -4.35 -17.46 5.36
N THR A 79 -4.79 -16.38 4.75
CA THR A 79 -4.84 -16.23 3.29
C THR A 79 -3.75 -15.26 2.84
N LEU A 80 -2.95 -15.65 1.84
CA LEU A 80 -2.04 -14.76 1.10
C LEU A 80 -2.53 -14.63 -0.33
N LYS A 81 -2.79 -13.39 -0.77
CA LYS A 81 -3.43 -13.10 -2.07
C LYS A 81 -2.71 -11.99 -2.80
N GLY A 82 -2.43 -12.19 -4.09
CA GLY A 82 -1.99 -11.11 -4.99
C GLY A 82 -3.20 -10.34 -5.55
N SER A 83 -3.00 -9.05 -5.83
CA SER A 83 -4.02 -8.18 -6.44
C SER A 83 -3.37 -7.17 -7.37
N ILE A 84 -3.57 -7.32 -8.67
CA ILE A 84 -3.13 -6.35 -9.68
C ILE A 84 -4.19 -5.26 -9.85
N TYR A 85 -3.80 -3.99 -9.73
CA TYR A 85 -4.71 -2.83 -9.80
C TYR A 85 -5.97 -2.98 -8.92
N GLY A 86 -5.85 -3.57 -7.72
CA GLY A 86 -7.00 -3.84 -6.85
C GLY A 86 -7.95 -4.91 -7.41
N SER A 87 -7.48 -5.81 -8.31
CA SER A 87 -8.29 -6.80 -9.02
C SER A 87 -9.43 -6.17 -9.84
N THR A 88 -9.21 -4.95 -10.34
CA THR A 88 -10.18 -4.18 -11.10
C THR A 88 -10.37 -4.74 -12.52
N ARG A 89 -11.52 -4.41 -13.09
CA ARG A 89 -11.81 -4.47 -14.53
C ARG A 89 -11.67 -3.05 -15.09
N PRO A 90 -10.49 -2.65 -15.61
CA PRO A 90 -10.19 -1.23 -15.87
C PRO A 90 -11.24 -0.50 -16.69
N ARG A 91 -11.80 -1.15 -17.73
CA ARG A 91 -12.82 -0.54 -18.61
C ARG A 91 -14.14 -0.19 -17.91
N ILE A 92 -14.43 -0.83 -16.79
CA ILE A 92 -15.67 -0.61 -16.04
C ILE A 92 -15.36 0.16 -14.75
N ASP A 93 -14.38 -0.29 -14.00
CA ASP A 93 -14.18 0.19 -12.63
C ASP A 93 -13.49 1.56 -12.61
N LEU A 94 -12.67 1.91 -13.64
CA LEU A 94 -12.11 3.26 -13.75
C LEU A 94 -13.20 4.33 -13.92
N LEU A 95 -14.24 4.06 -14.71
CA LEU A 95 -15.36 4.99 -14.85
C LEU A 95 -16.09 5.18 -13.51
N ARG A 96 -16.30 4.11 -12.76
CA ARG A 96 -16.90 4.18 -11.42
C ARG A 96 -16.05 4.97 -10.43
N LEU A 97 -14.73 4.82 -10.48
CA LEU A 97 -13.81 5.59 -9.63
C LEU A 97 -13.85 7.08 -9.97
N ILE A 98 -13.93 7.43 -11.27
CA ILE A 98 -14.11 8.82 -11.71
C ILE A 98 -15.44 9.39 -11.19
N ASP A 99 -16.53 8.63 -11.26
CA ASP A 99 -17.83 9.06 -10.75
C ASP A 99 -17.82 9.24 -9.23
N LEU A 100 -17.12 8.36 -8.48
CA LEU A 100 -16.93 8.50 -7.04
C LEU A 100 -16.11 9.75 -6.70
N HIS A 101 -15.05 10.05 -7.47
CA HIS A 101 -14.28 11.26 -7.29
C HIS A 101 -15.11 12.51 -7.56
N ARG A 102 -15.85 12.57 -8.67
CA ARG A 102 -16.75 13.68 -9.01
C ARG A 102 -17.85 13.90 -7.97
N ALA A 103 -18.29 12.83 -7.32
CA ALA A 103 -19.28 12.89 -6.24
C ALA A 103 -18.65 13.26 -4.87
N GLY A 104 -17.35 13.56 -4.80
CA GLY A 104 -16.63 13.88 -3.56
C GLY A 104 -16.50 12.71 -2.58
N ARG A 105 -16.70 11.48 -3.06
CA ARG A 105 -16.62 10.25 -2.25
C ARG A 105 -15.26 9.54 -2.36
N LEU A 106 -14.40 9.98 -3.26
CA LEU A 106 -13.03 9.51 -3.45
C LEU A 106 -12.12 10.73 -3.51
N LEU A 107 -11.31 10.92 -2.47
CA LEU A 107 -10.42 12.07 -2.30
C LEU A 107 -9.10 11.79 -3.03
N LEU A 108 -9.00 12.18 -4.31
CA LEU A 108 -7.76 12.04 -5.10
C LEU A 108 -6.89 13.29 -5.04
N ASP A 109 -7.50 14.48 -4.95
CA ASP A 109 -6.78 15.75 -4.96
C ASP A 109 -5.88 15.90 -3.74
N ASP A 110 -6.29 15.38 -2.59
CA ASP A 110 -5.51 15.38 -1.35
C ASP A 110 -4.21 14.56 -1.46
N LEU A 111 -4.09 13.68 -2.45
CA LEU A 111 -2.88 12.90 -2.72
C LEU A 111 -1.85 13.70 -3.54
N LEU A 112 -2.28 14.77 -4.24
CA LEU A 112 -1.39 15.60 -5.04
C LEU A 112 -0.56 16.49 -4.13
N THR A 113 0.70 16.11 -3.90
CA THR A 113 1.59 16.84 -2.99
C THR A 113 2.26 18.02 -3.67
N ARG A 114 2.71 17.85 -4.92
CA ARG A 114 3.48 18.86 -5.66
C ARG A 114 3.27 18.75 -7.17
N THR A 115 3.31 19.88 -7.84
CA THR A 115 3.23 19.99 -9.29
C THR A 115 4.57 20.50 -9.85
N TYR A 116 5.04 19.91 -10.95
CA TYR A 116 6.29 20.28 -11.61
C TYR A 116 6.04 20.57 -13.10
N PRO A 117 6.75 21.50 -13.71
CA PRO A 117 6.81 21.58 -15.17
C PRO A 117 7.54 20.36 -15.74
N LEU A 118 7.27 20.02 -17.00
CA LEU A 118 7.89 18.85 -17.63
C LEU A 118 9.44 18.92 -17.66
N SER A 119 10.00 20.13 -17.72
CA SER A 119 11.45 20.35 -17.64
C SER A 119 12.11 19.88 -16.35
N GLU A 120 11.34 19.77 -15.26
CA GLU A 120 11.80 19.35 -13.93
C GLU A 120 11.44 17.89 -13.62
N ILE A 121 11.22 17.04 -14.63
CA ILE A 121 10.83 15.64 -14.45
C ILE A 121 11.81 14.85 -13.57
N ASN A 122 13.11 15.11 -13.69
CA ASN A 122 14.12 14.42 -12.88
C ASN A 122 14.05 14.81 -11.40
N GLU A 123 13.72 16.05 -11.09
CA GLU A 123 13.50 16.53 -9.72
C GLU A 123 12.25 15.91 -9.14
N ALA A 124 11.18 15.78 -9.93
CA ALA A 124 9.96 15.10 -9.52
C ALA A 124 10.20 13.63 -9.17
N TYR A 125 11.03 12.92 -9.95
CA TYR A 125 11.42 11.54 -9.64
C TYR A 125 12.30 11.45 -8.39
N ALA A 126 13.27 12.33 -8.22
CA ALA A 126 14.11 12.36 -7.04
C ALA A 126 13.28 12.59 -5.75
N ALA A 127 12.34 13.53 -5.78
CA ALA A 127 11.43 13.78 -4.67
C ALA A 127 10.54 12.57 -4.33
N LEU A 128 10.12 11.79 -5.34
CA LEU A 128 9.35 10.57 -5.14
C LEU A 128 10.21 9.46 -4.52
N GLU A 129 11.44 9.26 -5.01
CA GLU A 129 12.38 8.27 -4.49
C GLU A 129 12.79 8.56 -3.04
N ASN A 130 12.93 9.85 -2.69
CA ASN A 130 13.25 10.29 -1.34
C ASN A 130 12.04 10.27 -0.38
N GLY A 131 10.83 9.94 -0.86
CA GLY A 131 9.62 9.93 -0.04
C GLY A 131 9.10 11.32 0.36
N GLU A 132 9.56 12.40 -0.32
CA GLU A 132 9.17 13.78 -0.03
C GLU A 132 7.73 14.10 -0.49
N VAL A 133 7.20 13.31 -1.41
CA VAL A 133 5.89 13.52 -2.03
C VAL A 133 5.11 12.21 -2.09
N ALA A 134 3.80 12.28 -1.84
CA ALA A 134 2.92 11.13 -2.02
C ALA A 134 2.59 10.92 -3.50
N ARG A 135 2.36 12.02 -4.23
CA ARG A 135 2.08 12.02 -5.68
C ARG A 135 2.52 13.35 -6.30
N SER A 136 3.32 13.27 -7.36
CA SER A 136 3.68 14.42 -8.19
C SER A 136 2.82 14.48 -9.45
N LEU A 137 2.50 15.70 -9.88
CA LEU A 137 1.86 15.97 -11.16
C LEU A 137 2.85 16.70 -12.08
N LEU A 138 3.01 16.23 -13.32
CA LEU A 138 3.79 16.91 -14.35
C LEU A 138 2.85 17.70 -15.25
N LEU A 139 3.12 18.99 -15.41
CA LEU A 139 2.44 19.84 -16.37
C LEU A 139 3.12 19.72 -17.73
N CYS A 140 2.42 19.17 -18.72
CA CYS A 140 2.93 18.96 -20.07
C CYS A 140 2.68 20.15 -21.02
N GLN A 141 1.99 21.17 -20.53
CA GLN A 141 1.70 22.41 -21.29
C GLN A 141 2.11 23.62 -20.47
N GLU A 142 2.77 24.57 -21.09
CA GLU A 142 3.02 25.92 -20.57
C GLU A 142 1.75 26.79 -20.68
#